data_1d72adb1ece97b77fec3c5f11dd398e3
#
_entry.id   1d72adb1ece97b77fec3c5f11dd398e3
#
_cell.length_a   1.000
_cell.length_b   1.000
_cell.length_c   1.000
_cell.angle_alpha   90.00
_cell.angle_beta   90.00
_cell.angle_gamma   90.00
#
_symmetry.space_group_name_H-M   'P 1'
#
loop_
_entity.id
_entity.type
_entity.pdbx_description
1 polymer ?
#
loop_
_entity_poly.entity_id
_entity_poly.type
_entity_poly.pdbx_seq_one_letter_code
_entity_poly.pdbx_strand_id
1 'polypeptide(L)'
;MALQDGTLGEPVSIDRLSDLMLRLQGKGAHNINLVTPTPHRDAVLAALKQAKKDGLSIPILYNTGSYESVETIRSYEGLIDLYLPDLKYRDDRLAKRFSKAEGYFSVAIDAISEMIRQVGFMQLDESGLAVRGVRIRHLVLPGCVFDTRAILDAVAERFGTDCPLSLMSQYTPIPECKDPALSRRLTQREYDSAVEYCLSLGFTDVFTQGLDSVGTSYTPPFHDRIDL
;
A
#
# COMPACT_ATOMS: atom_id res chain seq x y z
N MET A 1 3.52 6.16 -14.91
CA MET A 1 4.45 6.03 -16.04
C MET A 1 5.67 6.93 -15.87
N ALA A 2 5.55 8.24 -15.72
CA ALA A 2 6.70 9.15 -15.63
C ALA A 2 7.75 8.81 -14.55
N LEU A 3 7.37 8.21 -13.43
CA LEU A 3 8.29 7.73 -12.39
C LEU A 3 9.07 6.45 -12.81
N GLN A 4 8.50 5.63 -13.69
CA GLN A 4 9.14 4.40 -14.17
C GLN A 4 10.18 4.67 -15.26
N ASP A 5 10.01 5.76 -16.00
CA ASP A 5 10.90 6.12 -17.12
C ASP A 5 12.11 6.94 -16.67
N GLY A 6 12.25 7.23 -15.36
CA GLY A 6 13.34 8.03 -14.80
C GLY A 6 13.36 9.49 -15.29
N THR A 7 12.23 9.95 -15.86
CA THR A 7 12.12 11.32 -16.41
C THR A 7 11.75 12.36 -15.36
N LEU A 8 11.31 11.90 -14.18
CA LEU A 8 10.95 12.75 -13.04
C LEU A 8 11.80 12.41 -11.82
N GLY A 9 12.29 13.43 -11.16
CA GLY A 9 13.12 13.33 -9.96
C GLY A 9 14.60 13.58 -10.24
N GLU A 10 15.32 13.88 -9.17
CA GLU A 10 16.77 14.05 -9.18
C GLU A 10 17.42 12.92 -8.37
N PRO A 11 18.57 12.36 -8.81
CA PRO A 11 19.32 11.41 -8.00
C PRO A 11 19.72 12.02 -6.67
N VAL A 12 19.49 11.30 -5.58
CA VAL A 12 19.89 11.70 -4.24
C VAL A 12 20.89 10.70 -3.66
N SER A 13 21.89 11.18 -2.91
CA SER A 13 22.81 10.33 -2.17
C SER A 13 22.11 9.71 -0.95
N ILE A 14 22.70 8.65 -0.40
CA ILE A 14 22.24 8.00 0.83
C ILE A 14 22.19 9.02 1.98
N ASP A 15 23.25 9.83 2.13
CA ASP A 15 23.35 10.87 3.18
C ASP A 15 22.23 11.91 3.01
N ARG A 16 21.96 12.33 1.76
CA ARG A 16 20.90 13.28 1.49
C ARG A 16 19.52 12.71 1.79
N LEU A 17 19.30 11.43 1.47
CA LEU A 17 18.03 10.75 1.78
C LEU A 17 17.82 10.63 3.30
N SER A 18 18.87 10.28 4.04
CA SER A 18 18.85 10.25 5.51
C SER A 18 18.53 11.64 6.10
N ASP A 19 19.21 12.69 5.63
CA ASP A 19 19.00 14.07 6.06
C ASP A 19 17.55 14.55 5.77
N LEU A 20 16.98 14.19 4.61
CA LEU A 20 15.60 14.52 4.29
C LEU A 20 14.61 13.90 5.27
N MET A 21 14.80 12.63 5.68
CA MET A 21 13.95 11.98 6.67
C MET A 21 14.01 12.71 8.02
N LEU A 22 15.20 13.10 8.48
CA LEU A 22 15.39 13.85 9.73
C LEU A 22 14.75 15.26 9.65
N ARG A 23 14.87 15.92 8.52
CA ARG A 23 14.22 17.23 8.30
C ARG A 23 12.69 17.12 8.32
N LEU A 24 12.12 16.07 7.71
CA LEU A 24 10.68 15.84 7.78
C LEU A 24 10.21 15.63 9.23
N GLN A 25 10.96 14.84 10.00
CA GLN A 25 10.72 14.70 11.43
C GLN A 25 10.79 16.06 12.15
N GLY A 26 11.83 16.86 11.90
CA GLY A 26 11.99 18.20 12.48
C GLY A 26 10.87 19.17 12.10
N LYS A 27 10.19 18.96 10.97
CA LYS A 27 9.00 19.72 10.53
C LYS A 27 7.68 19.17 11.12
N GLY A 28 7.73 18.15 11.97
CA GLY A 28 6.56 17.58 12.62
C GLY A 28 5.80 16.55 11.78
N ALA A 29 6.45 15.90 10.80
CA ALA A 29 5.84 14.79 10.08
C ALA A 29 5.50 13.65 11.04
N HIS A 30 4.33 13.02 10.87
CA HIS A 30 3.88 11.92 11.72
C HIS A 30 4.59 10.60 11.39
N ASN A 31 5.05 10.43 10.15
CA ASN A 31 5.78 9.24 9.68
C ASN A 31 6.61 9.57 8.43
N ILE A 32 7.49 8.66 8.05
CA ILE A 32 8.15 8.64 6.74
C ILE A 32 7.46 7.56 5.88
N ASN A 33 6.80 7.98 4.81
CA ASN A 33 6.10 7.07 3.90
C ASN A 33 6.98 6.71 2.69
N LEU A 34 7.45 5.48 2.64
CA LEU A 34 8.20 4.91 1.53
C LEU A 34 7.23 4.27 0.54
N VAL A 35 7.05 4.88 -0.61
CA VAL A 35 6.14 4.37 -1.66
C VAL A 35 6.93 3.56 -2.66
N THR A 36 6.69 2.24 -2.69
CA THR A 36 7.34 1.29 -3.61
C THR A 36 8.87 1.41 -3.63
N PRO A 37 9.55 1.30 -2.46
CA PRO A 37 11.00 1.54 -2.37
C PRO A 37 11.85 0.42 -2.98
N THR A 38 11.25 -0.70 -3.36
CA THR A 38 11.92 -1.92 -3.86
C THR A 38 12.94 -1.69 -4.97
N PRO A 39 12.69 -0.83 -5.98
CA PRO A 39 13.71 -0.55 -7.01
C PRO A 39 15.00 0.05 -6.49
N HIS A 40 14.94 0.69 -5.31
CA HIS A 40 16.07 1.38 -4.67
C HIS A 40 16.41 0.77 -3.29
N ARG A 41 16.08 -0.53 -3.09
CA ARG A 41 16.16 -1.23 -1.81
C ARG A 41 17.45 -0.95 -1.04
N ASP A 42 18.59 -1.18 -1.63
CA ASP A 42 19.88 -1.13 -0.91
C ASP A 42 20.22 0.31 -0.46
N ALA A 43 19.93 1.30 -1.29
CA ALA A 43 20.13 2.71 -0.93
C ALA A 43 19.14 3.16 0.17
N VAL A 44 17.89 2.73 0.09
CA VAL A 44 16.88 3.03 1.11
C VAL A 44 17.22 2.36 2.43
N LEU A 45 17.66 1.10 2.43
CA LEU A 45 18.12 0.41 3.65
C LEU A 45 19.30 1.12 4.31
N ALA A 46 20.27 1.55 3.52
CA ALA A 46 21.43 2.28 4.05
C ALA A 46 21.01 3.63 4.66
N ALA A 47 20.15 4.38 3.95
CA ALA A 47 19.65 5.68 4.42
C ALA A 47 18.82 5.55 5.71
N LEU A 48 17.93 4.53 5.79
CA LEU A 48 17.15 4.27 7.00
C LEU A 48 18.03 3.93 8.22
N LYS A 49 19.04 3.06 8.03
CA LYS A 49 19.97 2.70 9.11
C LYS A 49 20.73 3.92 9.60
N GLN A 50 21.17 4.78 8.69
CA GLN A 50 21.83 6.03 9.03
C GLN A 50 20.89 6.99 9.75
N ALA A 51 19.70 7.27 9.21
CA ALA A 51 18.73 8.15 9.81
C ALA A 51 18.34 7.70 11.23
N LYS A 52 18.09 6.40 11.44
CA LYS A 52 17.81 5.85 12.79
C LYS A 52 19.00 6.04 13.75
N LYS A 53 20.23 5.87 13.29
CA LYS A 53 21.44 6.14 14.09
C LYS A 53 21.54 7.64 14.46
N ASP A 54 21.11 8.52 13.56
CA ASP A 54 21.20 9.98 13.73
C ASP A 54 19.95 10.57 14.40
N GLY A 55 19.02 9.72 14.92
CA GLY A 55 17.92 10.13 15.78
C GLY A 55 16.54 10.16 15.11
N LEU A 56 16.34 9.50 13.98
CA LEU A 56 15.02 9.29 13.41
C LEU A 56 14.19 8.38 14.30
N SER A 57 13.09 8.90 14.85
CA SER A 57 12.22 8.23 15.84
C SER A 57 10.76 8.10 15.42
N ILE A 58 10.31 8.87 14.41
CA ILE A 58 8.95 8.74 13.89
C ILE A 58 8.80 7.43 13.09
N PRO A 59 7.57 6.85 13.04
CA PRO A 59 7.33 5.60 12.36
C PRO A 59 7.73 5.62 10.89
N ILE A 60 8.28 4.52 10.41
CA ILE A 60 8.57 4.29 8.99
C ILE A 60 7.47 3.43 8.41
N LEU A 61 6.80 3.94 7.38
CA LEU A 61 5.71 3.29 6.68
C LEU A 61 6.19 2.79 5.31
N TYR A 62 5.93 1.52 5.02
CA TYR A 62 6.22 0.88 3.74
C TYR A 62 4.91 0.65 2.98
N ASN A 63 4.71 1.40 1.89
CA ASN A 63 3.52 1.34 1.05
C ASN A 63 3.86 0.61 -0.25
N THR A 64 3.19 -0.51 -0.53
CA THR A 64 3.58 -1.41 -1.61
C THR A 64 2.39 -2.04 -2.33
N GLY A 65 2.61 -2.41 -3.60
CA GLY A 65 1.70 -3.26 -4.37
C GLY A 65 1.78 -4.75 -4.01
N SER A 66 2.57 -5.13 -3.01
CA SER A 66 2.76 -6.49 -2.47
C SER A 66 3.39 -7.51 -3.42
N TYR A 67 3.68 -7.17 -4.67
CA TYR A 67 4.36 -8.08 -5.60
C TYR A 67 5.87 -8.07 -5.34
N GLU A 68 6.26 -8.62 -4.18
CA GLU A 68 7.61 -8.58 -3.65
C GLU A 68 8.04 -9.91 -3.06
N SER A 69 9.34 -10.23 -3.15
CA SER A 69 9.84 -11.46 -2.53
C SER A 69 9.83 -11.33 -1.00
N VAL A 70 9.59 -12.44 -0.32
CA VAL A 70 9.70 -12.53 1.14
C VAL A 70 11.09 -12.10 1.62
N GLU A 71 12.15 -12.40 0.86
CA GLU A 71 13.52 -11.99 1.17
C GLU A 71 13.68 -10.47 1.15
N THR A 72 13.05 -9.79 0.17
CA THR A 72 13.03 -8.32 0.13
C THR A 72 12.40 -7.76 1.39
N ILE A 73 11.23 -8.27 1.81
CA ILE A 73 10.55 -7.81 3.02
C ILE A 73 11.40 -8.10 4.27
N ARG A 74 12.03 -9.28 4.37
CA ARG A 74 12.93 -9.62 5.47
C ARG A 74 14.12 -8.66 5.60
N SER A 75 14.64 -8.15 4.50
CA SER A 75 15.75 -7.21 4.52
C SER A 75 15.44 -5.91 5.27
N TYR A 76 14.16 -5.57 5.43
CA TYR A 76 13.69 -4.40 6.16
C TYR A 76 13.29 -4.69 7.62
N GLU A 77 13.45 -5.92 8.12
CA GLU A 77 13.08 -6.29 9.49
C GLU A 77 13.74 -5.38 10.52
N GLY A 78 12.96 -4.88 11.47
CA GLY A 78 13.41 -3.93 12.50
C GLY A 78 13.58 -2.48 12.03
N LEU A 79 13.38 -2.18 10.74
CA LEU A 79 13.46 -0.83 10.20
C LEU A 79 12.07 -0.23 9.89
N ILE A 80 11.11 -1.07 9.52
CA ILE A 80 9.76 -0.66 9.18
C ILE A 80 8.84 -0.87 10.37
N ASP A 81 8.01 0.12 10.65
CA ASP A 81 7.03 0.11 11.74
C ASP A 81 5.62 -0.18 11.20
N LEU A 82 5.31 0.29 10.00
CA LEU A 82 3.99 0.21 9.38
C LEU A 82 4.07 -0.35 7.96
N TYR A 83 3.18 -1.28 7.62
CA TYR A 83 3.02 -1.75 6.24
C TYR A 83 1.60 -1.47 5.74
N LEU A 84 1.50 -0.92 4.53
CA LEU A 84 0.26 -0.76 3.77
C LEU A 84 0.36 -1.54 2.45
N PRO A 85 0.23 -2.88 2.51
CA PRO A 85 0.25 -3.71 1.32
C PRO A 85 -1.08 -3.64 0.57
N ASP A 86 -1.02 -3.49 -0.76
CA ASP A 86 -2.19 -3.70 -1.61
C ASP A 86 -2.33 -5.19 -1.93
N LEU A 87 -3.49 -5.79 -1.70
CA LEU A 87 -3.86 -7.09 -2.22
C LEU A 87 -4.86 -6.89 -3.35
N LYS A 88 -4.36 -6.89 -4.60
CA LYS A 88 -5.11 -6.37 -5.76
C LYS A 88 -5.96 -7.39 -6.46
N TYR A 89 -5.48 -8.63 -6.59
CA TYR A 89 -6.09 -9.68 -7.39
C TYR A 89 -6.01 -11.03 -6.67
N ARG A 90 -7.07 -11.81 -6.75
CA ARG A 90 -7.08 -13.24 -6.40
C ARG A 90 -6.90 -14.09 -7.66
N ASP A 91 -7.54 -13.69 -8.77
CA ASP A 91 -7.46 -14.37 -10.06
C ASP A 91 -6.22 -13.92 -10.84
N ASP A 92 -5.31 -14.86 -11.11
CA ASP A 92 -4.08 -14.59 -11.87
C ASP A 92 -4.34 -14.10 -13.29
N ARG A 93 -5.51 -14.42 -13.88
CA ARG A 93 -5.91 -13.89 -15.19
C ARG A 93 -6.14 -12.39 -15.12
N LEU A 94 -6.75 -11.88 -14.04
CA LEU A 94 -6.92 -10.45 -13.81
C LEU A 94 -5.57 -9.78 -13.53
N ALA A 95 -4.73 -10.40 -12.71
CA ALA A 95 -3.38 -9.89 -12.41
C ALA A 95 -2.53 -9.75 -13.67
N LYS A 96 -2.53 -10.78 -14.53
CA LYS A 96 -1.83 -10.75 -15.81
C LYS A 96 -2.43 -9.71 -16.76
N ARG A 97 -3.77 -9.64 -16.86
CA ARG A 97 -4.50 -8.73 -17.74
C ARG A 97 -4.27 -7.26 -17.38
N PHE A 98 -4.40 -6.91 -16.09
CA PHE A 98 -4.40 -5.51 -15.64
C PHE A 98 -3.02 -4.99 -15.22
N SER A 99 -2.15 -5.88 -14.72
CA SER A 99 -0.85 -5.47 -14.16
C SER A 99 0.33 -6.24 -14.73
N LYS A 100 0.12 -7.19 -15.65
CA LYS A 100 1.16 -8.08 -16.21
C LYS A 100 1.94 -8.86 -15.12
N ALA A 101 1.31 -9.10 -13.97
CA ALA A 101 1.89 -9.76 -12.81
C ALA A 101 1.43 -11.23 -12.78
N GLU A 102 2.30 -12.16 -13.18
CA GLU A 102 2.02 -13.59 -13.14
C GLU A 102 2.20 -14.13 -11.72
N GLY A 103 1.28 -15.00 -11.25
CA GLY A 103 1.33 -15.55 -9.90
C GLY A 103 1.21 -14.50 -8.79
N TYR A 104 0.57 -13.37 -9.09
CA TYR A 104 0.49 -12.22 -8.17
C TYR A 104 0.01 -12.62 -6.78
N PHE A 105 -1.09 -13.38 -6.71
CA PHE A 105 -1.71 -13.67 -5.41
C PHE A 105 -0.77 -14.43 -4.48
N SER A 106 -0.11 -15.48 -4.95
CA SER A 106 0.79 -16.27 -4.11
C SER A 106 1.98 -15.45 -3.61
N VAL A 107 2.56 -14.64 -4.48
CA VAL A 107 3.67 -13.73 -4.10
C VAL A 107 3.21 -12.71 -3.08
N ALA A 108 2.07 -12.06 -3.33
CA ALA A 108 1.54 -11.01 -2.47
C ALA A 108 1.15 -11.54 -1.08
N ILE A 109 0.46 -12.69 -1.00
CA ILE A 109 0.01 -13.25 0.28
C ILE A 109 1.19 -13.70 1.15
N ASP A 110 2.27 -14.23 0.54
CA ASP A 110 3.47 -14.61 1.26
C ASP A 110 4.24 -13.38 1.77
N ALA A 111 4.35 -12.33 0.95
CA ALA A 111 4.92 -11.06 1.37
C ALA A 111 4.14 -10.42 2.53
N ILE A 112 2.80 -10.41 2.45
CA ILE A 112 1.92 -9.89 3.52
C ILE A 112 2.06 -10.74 4.78
N SER A 113 2.14 -12.07 4.66
CA SER A 113 2.37 -12.96 5.82
C SER A 113 3.67 -12.61 6.54
N GLU A 114 4.73 -12.31 5.79
CA GLU A 114 6.01 -11.87 6.37
C GLU A 114 5.91 -10.49 7.02
N MET A 115 5.20 -9.54 6.41
CA MET A 115 4.96 -8.23 7.02
C MET A 115 4.21 -8.35 8.35
N ILE A 116 3.15 -9.18 8.41
CA ILE A 116 2.39 -9.44 9.64
C ILE A 116 3.29 -10.13 10.68
N ARG A 117 4.16 -11.06 10.28
CA ARG A 117 5.14 -11.68 11.19
C ARG A 117 6.04 -10.66 11.86
N GLN A 118 6.48 -9.63 11.12
CA GLN A 118 7.42 -8.61 11.63
C GLN A 118 6.78 -7.63 12.60
N VAL A 119 5.58 -7.13 12.29
CA VAL A 119 4.99 -6.00 13.01
C VAL A 119 3.59 -6.24 13.57
N GLY A 120 2.96 -7.37 13.26
CA GLY A 120 1.59 -7.67 13.69
C GLY A 120 0.52 -6.87 12.96
N PHE A 121 -0.69 -6.87 13.49
CA PHE A 121 -1.80 -6.06 12.99
C PHE A 121 -1.69 -4.60 13.44
N MET A 122 -2.35 -3.70 12.70
CA MET A 122 -2.30 -2.26 12.91
C MET A 122 -2.66 -1.87 14.34
N GLN A 123 -1.81 -1.06 14.96
CA GLN A 123 -1.98 -0.48 16.29
C GLN A 123 -2.01 1.04 16.17
N LEU A 124 -2.92 1.65 16.90
CA LEU A 124 -3.06 3.11 16.98
C LEU A 124 -2.59 3.57 18.36
N ASP A 125 -2.06 4.78 18.44
CA ASP A 125 -1.79 5.45 19.70
C ASP A 125 -3.07 6.08 20.30
N GLU A 126 -2.92 6.75 21.43
CA GLU A 126 -4.02 7.43 22.14
C GLU A 126 -4.67 8.55 21.32
N SER A 127 -3.97 9.10 20.33
CA SER A 127 -4.49 10.12 19.40
C SER A 127 -5.16 9.54 18.15
N GLY A 128 -5.14 8.20 17.99
CA GLY A 128 -5.69 7.49 16.84
C GLY A 128 -4.74 7.44 15.63
N LEU A 129 -3.46 7.79 15.79
CA LEU A 129 -2.46 7.66 14.74
C LEU A 129 -1.88 6.25 14.71
N ALA A 130 -1.68 5.71 13.51
CA ALA A 130 -1.04 4.43 13.34
C ALA A 130 0.44 4.50 13.71
N VAL A 131 0.89 3.62 14.61
CA VAL A 131 2.28 3.59 15.11
C VAL A 131 3.01 2.32 14.74
N ARG A 132 2.30 1.21 14.56
CA ARG A 132 2.89 -0.08 14.22
C ARG A 132 1.87 -1.01 13.57
N GLY A 133 2.32 -1.91 12.69
CA GLY A 133 1.50 -3.00 12.19
C GLY A 133 1.15 -2.93 10.72
N VAL A 134 0.33 -3.89 10.29
CA VAL A 134 -0.13 -4.06 8.91
C VAL A 134 -1.61 -3.72 8.80
N ARG A 135 -1.99 -2.99 7.74
CA ARG A 135 -3.37 -2.89 7.25
C ARG A 135 -3.39 -3.22 5.77
N ILE A 136 -4.05 -4.30 5.41
CA ILE A 136 -4.19 -4.71 4.02
C ILE A 136 -5.14 -3.76 3.30
N ARG A 137 -4.77 -3.31 2.10
CA ARG A 137 -5.61 -2.47 1.27
C ARG A 137 -6.09 -3.24 0.05
N HIS A 138 -7.36 -3.11 -0.27
CA HIS A 138 -7.93 -3.65 -1.49
C HIS A 138 -8.73 -2.58 -2.24
N LEU A 139 -8.35 -2.32 -3.48
CA LEU A 139 -9.09 -1.43 -4.37
C LEU A 139 -10.14 -2.24 -5.13
N VAL A 140 -11.41 -1.99 -4.85
CA VAL A 140 -12.51 -2.63 -5.57
C VAL A 140 -12.53 -2.14 -7.01
N LEU A 141 -12.40 -3.06 -7.96
CA LEU A 141 -12.38 -2.73 -9.38
C LEU A 141 -13.78 -2.91 -10.02
N PRO A 142 -14.16 -2.03 -10.95
CA PRO A 142 -15.43 -2.15 -11.65
C PRO A 142 -15.53 -3.48 -12.41
N GLY A 143 -16.66 -4.16 -12.27
CA GLY A 143 -16.91 -5.47 -12.88
C GLY A 143 -16.18 -6.65 -12.24
N CYS A 144 -15.42 -6.43 -11.15
CA CYS A 144 -14.57 -7.46 -10.52
C CYS A 144 -14.97 -7.78 -9.06
N VAL A 145 -16.22 -7.52 -8.65
CA VAL A 145 -16.68 -7.77 -7.27
C VAL A 145 -16.53 -9.25 -6.87
N PHE A 146 -16.63 -10.18 -7.81
CA PHE A 146 -16.37 -11.60 -7.56
C PHE A 146 -14.92 -11.88 -7.12
N ASP A 147 -13.95 -11.16 -7.69
CA ASP A 147 -12.53 -11.28 -7.29
C ASP A 147 -12.30 -10.64 -5.92
N THR A 148 -12.95 -9.50 -5.65
CA THR A 148 -12.96 -8.89 -4.32
C THR A 148 -13.45 -9.87 -3.25
N ARG A 149 -14.55 -10.59 -3.50
CA ARG A 149 -15.06 -11.61 -2.56
C ARG A 149 -14.05 -12.72 -2.34
N ALA A 150 -13.43 -13.24 -3.40
CA ALA A 150 -12.41 -14.27 -3.31
C ALA A 150 -11.14 -13.80 -2.56
N ILE A 151 -10.79 -12.51 -2.64
CA ILE A 151 -9.74 -11.89 -1.82
C ILE A 151 -10.14 -11.88 -0.35
N LEU A 152 -11.37 -11.44 -0.04
CA LEU A 152 -11.87 -11.37 1.33
C LEU A 152 -11.93 -12.77 1.99
N ASP A 153 -12.39 -13.79 1.25
CA ASP A 153 -12.35 -15.18 1.70
C ASP A 153 -10.92 -15.62 2.03
N ALA A 154 -9.97 -15.35 1.14
CA ALA A 154 -8.59 -15.75 1.32
C ALA A 154 -7.90 -15.00 2.50
N VAL A 155 -8.24 -13.74 2.73
CA VAL A 155 -7.75 -12.98 3.89
C VAL A 155 -8.33 -13.53 5.18
N ALA A 156 -9.65 -13.81 5.21
CA ALA A 156 -10.32 -14.41 6.39
C ALA A 156 -9.74 -15.79 6.72
N GLU A 157 -9.52 -16.63 5.71
CA GLU A 157 -8.92 -17.97 5.86
C GLU A 157 -7.47 -17.90 6.36
N ARG A 158 -6.67 -16.98 5.81
CA ARG A 158 -5.22 -16.93 6.09
C ARG A 158 -4.88 -16.18 7.35
N PHE A 159 -5.58 -15.08 7.66
CA PHE A 159 -5.22 -14.14 8.72
C PHE A 159 -6.32 -13.96 9.78
N GLY A 160 -7.52 -14.48 9.55
CA GLY A 160 -8.68 -14.25 10.42
C GLY A 160 -9.42 -12.96 10.09
N THR A 161 -10.59 -12.80 10.71
CA THR A 161 -11.49 -11.66 10.49
C THR A 161 -11.13 -10.43 11.35
N ASP A 162 -10.16 -10.55 12.25
CA ASP A 162 -9.57 -9.43 13.00
C ASP A 162 -8.47 -8.72 12.20
N CYS A 163 -8.11 -9.23 11.01
CA CYS A 163 -7.12 -8.62 10.14
C CYS A 163 -7.60 -7.25 9.66
N PRO A 164 -6.83 -6.16 9.94
CA PRO A 164 -7.24 -4.82 9.53
C PRO A 164 -7.27 -4.67 8.02
N LEU A 165 -8.42 -4.24 7.48
CA LEU A 165 -8.65 -4.05 6.06
C LEU A 165 -8.95 -2.59 5.72
N SER A 166 -8.65 -2.21 4.48
CA SER A 166 -9.13 -0.98 3.86
C SER A 166 -9.72 -1.33 2.49
N LEU A 167 -11.05 -1.24 2.37
CA LEU A 167 -11.75 -1.39 1.10
C LEU A 167 -11.86 -0.01 0.44
N MET A 168 -11.11 0.16 -0.66
CA MET A 168 -11.01 1.44 -1.36
C MET A 168 -11.96 1.47 -2.55
N SER A 169 -12.69 2.59 -2.72
CA SER A 169 -13.61 2.84 -3.84
C SER A 169 -13.03 3.77 -4.91
N GLN A 170 -11.83 4.30 -4.69
CA GLN A 170 -11.26 5.44 -5.43
C GLN A 170 -10.67 5.09 -6.80
N TYR A 171 -11.16 4.01 -7.45
CA TYR A 171 -10.72 3.69 -8.80
C TYR A 171 -11.08 4.83 -9.77
N THR A 172 -10.06 5.35 -10.45
CA THR A 172 -10.22 6.36 -11.51
C THR A 172 -9.73 5.76 -12.83
N PRO A 173 -10.58 5.72 -13.88
CA PRO A 173 -10.17 5.27 -15.20
C PRO A 173 -9.00 6.10 -15.72
N ILE A 174 -8.00 5.41 -16.26
CA ILE A 174 -6.84 6.05 -16.91
C ILE A 174 -7.13 6.10 -18.41
N PRO A 175 -7.01 7.27 -19.08
CA PRO A 175 -7.33 7.43 -20.50
C PRO A 175 -6.59 6.44 -21.42
N GLU A 176 -5.38 6.05 -21.04
CA GLU A 176 -4.54 5.09 -21.76
C GLU A 176 -4.97 3.63 -21.57
N CYS A 177 -5.82 3.35 -20.58
CA CYS A 177 -6.32 2.01 -20.33
C CYS A 177 -7.39 1.63 -21.35
N LYS A 178 -7.02 0.73 -22.26
CA LYS A 178 -7.93 0.25 -23.32
C LYS A 178 -8.85 -0.89 -22.88
N ASP A 179 -8.75 -1.32 -21.62
CA ASP A 179 -9.57 -2.40 -21.11
C ASP A 179 -11.01 -1.93 -20.83
N PRO A 180 -12.02 -2.53 -21.48
CA PRO A 180 -13.41 -2.09 -21.30
C PRO A 180 -13.92 -2.19 -19.85
N ALA A 181 -13.43 -3.16 -19.07
CA ALA A 181 -13.83 -3.31 -17.66
C ALA A 181 -13.33 -2.13 -16.82
N LEU A 182 -12.15 -1.59 -17.15
CA LEU A 182 -11.50 -0.50 -16.43
C LEU A 182 -11.75 0.89 -17.05
N SER A 183 -12.60 1.00 -18.09
CA SER A 183 -12.92 2.26 -18.76
C SER A 183 -13.98 3.11 -18.05
N ARG A 184 -14.54 2.61 -16.94
CA ARG A 184 -15.57 3.28 -16.14
C ARG A 184 -15.19 3.31 -14.67
N ARG A 185 -15.85 4.17 -13.92
CA ARG A 185 -15.75 4.18 -12.46
C ARG A 185 -16.51 3.02 -11.84
N LEU A 186 -16.17 2.71 -10.60
CA LEU A 186 -16.93 1.80 -9.75
C LEU A 186 -18.33 2.38 -9.49
N THR A 187 -19.35 1.54 -9.52
CA THR A 187 -20.72 1.93 -9.15
C THR A 187 -20.94 1.75 -7.64
N GLN A 188 -21.87 2.53 -7.08
CA GLN A 188 -22.27 2.40 -5.66
C GLN A 188 -22.68 0.96 -5.34
N ARG A 189 -23.51 0.35 -6.20
CA ARG A 189 -23.98 -1.04 -6.00
C ARG A 189 -22.85 -2.06 -5.96
N GLU A 190 -21.82 -1.90 -6.78
CA GLU A 190 -20.64 -2.79 -6.76
C GLU A 190 -19.88 -2.64 -5.45
N TYR A 191 -19.70 -1.40 -5.01
CA TYR A 191 -18.98 -1.12 -3.76
C TYR A 191 -19.75 -1.62 -2.55
N ASP A 192 -21.04 -1.30 -2.45
CA ASP A 192 -21.90 -1.75 -1.35
C ASP A 192 -21.92 -3.28 -1.26
N SER A 193 -22.00 -3.97 -2.42
CA SER A 193 -21.93 -5.43 -2.47
C SER A 193 -20.60 -6.00 -1.94
N ALA A 194 -19.48 -5.29 -2.13
CA ALA A 194 -18.19 -5.69 -1.57
C ALA A 194 -18.14 -5.46 -0.05
N VAL A 195 -18.64 -4.31 0.42
CA VAL A 195 -18.71 -3.97 1.85
C VAL A 195 -19.63 -4.93 2.61
N GLU A 196 -20.85 -5.16 2.09
CA GLU A 196 -21.82 -6.10 2.69
C GLU A 196 -21.22 -7.52 2.80
N TYR A 197 -20.52 -7.97 1.77
CA TYR A 197 -19.86 -9.27 1.80
C TYR A 197 -18.75 -9.33 2.86
N CYS A 198 -17.92 -8.29 2.94
CA CYS A 198 -16.86 -8.17 3.95
C CYS A 198 -17.45 -8.27 5.38
N LEU A 199 -18.52 -7.52 5.65
CA LEU A 199 -19.19 -7.55 6.94
C LEU A 199 -19.85 -8.90 7.23
N SER A 200 -20.42 -9.57 6.20
CA SER A 200 -21.02 -10.90 6.35
C SER A 200 -20.02 -12.00 6.72
N LEU A 201 -18.73 -11.83 6.37
CA LEU A 201 -17.64 -12.69 6.79
C LEU A 201 -17.21 -12.47 8.26
N GLY A 202 -17.67 -11.37 8.88
CA GLY A 202 -17.37 -11.05 10.27
C GLY A 202 -16.11 -10.18 10.47
N PHE A 203 -15.61 -9.51 9.43
CA PHE A 203 -14.50 -8.56 9.61
C PHE A 203 -14.89 -7.42 10.54
N THR A 204 -14.04 -7.13 11.53
CA THR A 204 -14.31 -6.16 12.62
C THR A 204 -13.56 -4.83 12.47
N ASP A 205 -12.41 -4.83 11.80
CA ASP A 205 -11.58 -3.63 11.55
C ASP A 205 -11.50 -3.33 10.05
N VAL A 206 -12.52 -2.65 9.53
CA VAL A 206 -12.63 -2.33 8.10
C VAL A 206 -12.77 -0.82 7.89
N PHE A 207 -11.80 -0.22 7.22
CA PHE A 207 -11.96 1.12 6.66
C PHE A 207 -12.67 1.06 5.31
N THR A 208 -13.76 1.78 5.21
CA THR A 208 -14.51 1.98 3.97
C THR A 208 -14.43 3.44 3.53
N GLN A 209 -14.54 3.69 2.23
CA GLN A 209 -14.51 5.04 1.66
C GLN A 209 -15.84 5.30 0.94
N GLY A 210 -16.43 6.47 1.15
CA GLY A 210 -17.55 6.92 0.30
C GLY A 210 -17.07 7.18 -1.14
N LEU A 211 -17.94 6.98 -2.15
CA LEU A 211 -17.60 7.29 -3.55
C LEU A 211 -17.31 8.78 -3.78
N ASP A 212 -17.73 9.66 -2.87
CA ASP A 212 -17.45 11.10 -2.92
C ASP A 212 -15.97 11.43 -2.68
N SER A 213 -15.20 10.47 -2.14
CA SER A 213 -13.74 10.60 -1.96
C SER A 213 -12.94 10.41 -3.27
N VAL A 214 -13.61 10.15 -4.39
CA VAL A 214 -12.99 9.95 -5.70
C VAL A 214 -12.61 11.29 -6.33
N GLY A 215 -11.36 11.70 -6.15
CA GLY A 215 -10.81 12.92 -6.75
C GLY A 215 -9.31 12.83 -6.96
N THR A 216 -8.79 13.70 -7.81
CA THR A 216 -7.33 13.85 -8.04
C THR A 216 -6.63 14.61 -6.92
N SER A 217 -7.37 15.08 -5.90
CA SER A 217 -6.87 15.91 -4.79
C SER A 217 -5.77 15.23 -3.96
N TYR A 218 -5.69 13.90 -3.99
CA TYR A 218 -4.67 13.12 -3.27
C TYR A 218 -3.50 12.68 -4.17
N THR A 219 -3.51 13.07 -5.45
CA THR A 219 -2.37 12.83 -6.34
C THR A 219 -1.42 14.00 -6.21
N PRO A 220 -0.22 13.82 -5.64
CA PRO A 220 0.72 14.92 -5.51
C PRO A 220 1.13 15.44 -6.90
N PRO A 221 1.35 16.74 -7.06
CA PRO A 221 1.92 17.30 -8.28
C PRO A 221 3.38 16.83 -8.39
N PHE A 222 3.62 15.78 -9.17
CA PHE A 222 4.96 15.20 -9.35
C PHE A 222 5.97 16.13 -10.03
N HIS A 223 5.55 17.32 -10.44
CA HIS A 223 6.37 18.31 -11.13
C HIS A 223 6.87 19.43 -10.22
N ASP A 224 6.32 19.56 -9.03
CA ASP A 224 6.74 20.62 -8.11
C ASP A 224 7.99 20.17 -7.34
N ARG A 225 9.06 20.97 -7.42
CA ARG A 225 10.20 20.82 -6.52
C ARG A 225 9.72 21.08 -5.11
N ILE A 226 9.81 20.08 -4.25
CA ILE A 226 9.62 20.28 -2.83
C ILE A 226 10.93 20.83 -2.29
N ASP A 227 10.97 22.14 -2.02
CA ASP A 227 12.05 22.77 -1.26
C ASP A 227 11.94 22.31 0.20
N LEU A 228 12.63 21.20 0.49
CA LEU A 228 12.77 20.62 1.83
C LEU A 228 14.01 21.17 2.54
#